data_e4c8d29b0621a00b79dbf3408e23c80c
#
_entry.id   e4c8d29b0621a00b79dbf3408e23c80c
#
_cell.length_a   1.000
_cell.length_b   1.000
_cell.length_c   1.000
_cell.angle_alpha   90.00
_cell.angle_beta   90.00
_cell.angle_gamma   90.00
#
_symmetry.space_group_name_H-M   'P 1'
#
loop_
_entity.id
_entity.type
_entity.pdbx_description
1 polymer ?
#
loop_
_entity_poly.entity_id
_entity_poly.type
_entity_poly.pdbx_seq_one_letter_code
_entity_poly.pdbx_strand_id
1 'polypeptide(L)'
;PKQTVENGQVKPVARPEADPTADSPRALQSVSQAIGSTPRVRILTPSLEGTLNLEGARIDDLRLVRHTQDLRRESPSIRLLSPAGAPGAYFASFGWLGQGVQGPDARTVWQASSRELAPGKP
;
A
#
# COMPACT_ATOMS: atom_id res chain seq x y z
N PRO A 1 4.64 13.46 19.00
CA PRO A 1 5.65 12.57 19.59
C PRO A 1 5.17 12.11 20.97
N LYS A 2 5.18 10.79 21.14
CA LYS A 2 4.86 10.22 22.45
C LYS A 2 6.03 10.53 23.39
N GLN A 3 5.71 11.06 24.58
CA GLN A 3 6.69 11.31 25.62
C GLN A 3 6.38 10.40 26.82
N THR A 4 7.39 9.79 27.39
CA THR A 4 7.28 9.12 28.70
C THR A 4 7.98 9.95 29.74
N VAL A 5 7.36 10.06 30.91
CA VAL A 5 7.94 10.72 32.07
C VAL A 5 8.57 9.66 32.97
N GLU A 6 9.86 9.72 33.14
CA GLU A 6 10.61 8.88 34.04
C GLU A 6 11.42 9.78 34.99
N ASN A 7 11.24 9.58 36.31
CA ASN A 7 11.92 10.42 37.34
C ASN A 7 11.71 11.93 37.21
N GLY A 8 10.53 12.37 36.75
CA GLY A 8 10.22 13.80 36.63
C GLY A 8 10.90 14.49 35.45
N GLN A 9 11.60 13.76 34.61
CA GLN A 9 12.16 14.28 33.35
C GLN A 9 11.41 13.70 32.17
N VAL A 10 10.97 14.59 31.27
CA VAL A 10 10.37 14.19 30.01
C VAL A 10 11.48 13.75 29.07
N LYS A 11 11.56 12.44 28.82
CA LYS A 11 12.44 11.92 27.76
C LYS A 11 11.60 11.74 26.51
N PRO A 12 12.08 12.19 25.35
CA PRO A 12 11.43 11.83 24.09
C PRO A 12 11.51 10.32 23.93
N VAL A 13 10.36 9.67 23.88
CA VAL A 13 10.32 8.28 23.45
C VAL A 13 10.77 8.27 22.01
N ALA A 14 11.80 7.48 21.73
CA ALA A 14 12.17 7.17 20.37
C ALA A 14 10.90 6.72 19.65
N ARG A 15 10.49 7.48 18.66
CA ARG A 15 9.47 7.06 17.72
C ARG A 15 9.82 5.62 17.31
N PRO A 16 8.90 4.67 17.34
CA PRO A 16 9.19 3.39 16.70
C PRO A 16 9.70 3.75 15.33
N GLU A 17 10.96 3.44 15.10
CA GLU A 17 11.62 3.81 13.85
C GLU A 17 10.69 3.44 12.73
N ALA A 18 10.26 4.45 12.00
CA ALA A 18 9.67 4.22 10.70
C ALA A 18 10.62 3.25 10.02
N ASP A 19 10.10 2.08 9.67
CA ASP A 19 10.78 0.98 9.04
C ASP A 19 12.15 1.40 8.48
N PRO A 20 13.28 0.88 8.98
CA PRO A 20 14.60 1.30 8.54
C PRO A 20 14.81 1.16 7.04
N THR A 21 13.91 0.51 6.36
CA THR A 21 13.85 0.49 4.89
C THR A 21 13.41 1.82 4.28
N ALA A 22 12.79 2.72 5.06
CA ALA A 22 12.41 4.05 4.55
C ALA A 22 13.61 5.00 4.41
N ASP A 23 14.65 4.81 5.20
CA ASP A 23 15.86 5.64 5.20
C ASP A 23 17.06 4.98 4.52
N SER A 24 16.91 3.76 4.03
CA SER A 24 17.94 3.16 3.20
C SER A 24 18.07 3.92 1.88
N PRO A 25 19.30 4.23 1.43
CA PRO A 25 19.51 4.86 0.12
C PRO A 25 19.24 3.88 -1.04
N ARG A 26 18.28 3.00 -0.89
CA ARG A 26 17.72 2.29 -2.02
C ARG A 26 17.06 3.31 -2.90
N ALA A 27 17.55 3.41 -4.13
CA ALA A 27 16.89 4.19 -5.15
C ALA A 27 15.40 3.87 -5.13
N LEU A 28 14.54 4.87 -4.88
CA LEU A 28 13.10 4.70 -4.92
C LEU A 28 12.72 4.13 -6.27
N GLN A 29 12.08 3.00 -6.26
CA GLN A 29 11.58 2.38 -7.49
C GLN A 29 10.45 3.25 -8.04
N SER A 30 10.34 3.32 -9.35
CA SER A 30 9.15 3.91 -9.95
C SER A 30 7.92 3.08 -9.57
N VAL A 31 6.76 3.71 -9.54
CA VAL A 31 5.49 3.01 -9.28
C VAL A 31 5.33 1.80 -10.22
N SER A 32 5.68 1.97 -11.49
CA SER A 32 5.58 0.90 -12.49
C SER A 32 6.49 -0.29 -12.18
N GLN A 33 7.71 -0.03 -11.71
CA GLN A 33 8.64 -1.09 -11.29
C GLN A 33 8.13 -1.83 -10.05
N ALA A 34 7.65 -1.10 -9.06
CA ALA A 34 7.10 -1.69 -7.84
C ALA A 34 5.86 -2.55 -8.13
N ILE A 35 4.99 -2.11 -9.02
CA ILE A 35 3.81 -2.87 -9.47
C ILE A 35 4.23 -4.12 -10.25
N GLY A 36 5.23 -4.04 -11.10
CA GLY A 36 5.69 -5.15 -11.92
C GLY A 36 6.41 -6.27 -11.18
N SER A 37 6.76 -6.06 -9.90
CA SER A 37 7.56 -7.02 -9.13
C SER A 37 6.75 -8.14 -8.46
N THR A 38 5.44 -8.03 -8.39
CA THR A 38 4.57 -8.97 -7.67
C THR A 38 3.35 -9.39 -8.50
N PRO A 39 2.78 -10.58 -8.25
CA PRO A 39 1.54 -10.99 -8.91
C PRO A 39 0.38 -10.11 -8.45
N ARG A 40 -0.47 -9.70 -9.39
CA ARG A 40 -1.54 -8.74 -9.13
C ARG A 40 -2.84 -9.09 -9.84
N VAL A 41 -3.94 -8.63 -9.25
CA VAL A 41 -5.28 -8.64 -9.85
C VAL A 41 -5.63 -7.22 -10.23
N ARG A 42 -6.09 -7.01 -11.44
CA ARG A 42 -6.51 -5.69 -11.94
C ARG A 42 -7.84 -5.28 -11.32
N ILE A 43 -7.92 -4.03 -10.90
CA ILE A 43 -9.17 -3.39 -10.45
C ILE A 43 -9.59 -2.42 -11.55
N LEU A 44 -10.77 -2.61 -12.09
CA LEU A 44 -11.31 -1.76 -13.15
C LEU A 44 -12.78 -1.48 -12.88
N THR A 45 -13.07 -0.24 -12.49
CA THR A 45 -14.43 0.27 -12.29
C THR A 45 -14.58 1.63 -12.98
N PRO A 46 -15.81 2.12 -13.15
CA PRO A 46 -16.01 3.47 -13.72
C PRO A 46 -15.35 4.61 -12.94
N SER A 47 -15.05 4.41 -11.67
CA SER A 47 -14.51 5.45 -10.77
C SER A 47 -13.10 5.17 -10.29
N LEU A 48 -12.69 3.90 -10.25
CA LEU A 48 -11.42 3.46 -9.69
C LEU A 48 -10.70 2.54 -10.66
N GLU A 49 -9.40 2.72 -10.77
CA GLU A 49 -8.51 1.85 -11.52
C GLU A 49 -7.25 1.57 -10.70
N GLY A 50 -6.78 0.35 -10.75
CA GLY A 50 -5.56 -0.02 -10.06
C GLY A 50 -5.30 -1.51 -10.06
N THR A 51 -4.53 -1.96 -9.08
CA THR A 51 -4.20 -3.37 -8.89
C THR A 51 -4.16 -3.75 -7.42
N LEU A 52 -4.57 -4.97 -7.14
CA LEU A 52 -4.45 -5.62 -5.84
C LEU A 52 -3.19 -6.49 -5.86
N ASN A 53 -2.31 -6.27 -4.90
CA ASN A 53 -1.11 -7.09 -4.73
C ASN A 53 -1.46 -8.42 -4.06
N LEU A 54 -1.19 -9.53 -4.71
CA LEU A 54 -1.44 -10.86 -4.17
C LEU A 54 -0.42 -11.28 -3.11
N GLU A 55 0.73 -10.63 -3.06
CA GLU A 55 1.65 -10.80 -1.94
C GLU A 55 1.16 -10.01 -0.73
N GLY A 56 0.70 -10.70 0.30
CA GLY A 56 0.12 -10.11 1.50
C GLY A 56 -1.29 -9.58 1.34
N ALA A 57 -1.93 -9.76 0.19
CA ALA A 57 -3.27 -9.28 -0.13
C ALA A 57 -3.42 -7.77 0.17
N ARG A 58 -2.50 -6.95 -0.31
CA ARG A 58 -2.47 -5.50 -0.08
C ARG A 58 -3.14 -4.72 -1.20
N ILE A 59 -3.86 -3.69 -0.83
CA ILE A 59 -4.33 -2.67 -1.78
C ILE A 59 -3.30 -1.54 -1.75
N ASP A 60 -2.45 -1.48 -2.76
CA ASP A 60 -1.31 -0.56 -2.80
C ASP A 60 -1.17 0.19 -4.14
N ASP A 61 -2.11 0.01 -5.04
CA ASP A 61 -2.14 0.70 -6.32
C ASP A 61 -3.59 1.03 -6.67
N LEU A 62 -3.98 2.26 -6.44
CA LEU A 62 -5.35 2.71 -6.68
C LEU A 62 -5.38 4.16 -7.11
N ARG A 63 -6.13 4.45 -8.18
CA ARG A 63 -6.33 5.79 -8.73
C ARG A 63 -7.80 6.10 -8.93
N LEU A 64 -8.14 7.37 -8.81
CA LEU A 64 -9.44 7.90 -9.21
C LEU A 64 -9.43 8.17 -10.72
N VAL A 65 -10.36 7.55 -11.45
CA VAL A 65 -10.43 7.71 -12.92
C VAL A 65 -11.04 9.05 -13.30
N ARG A 66 -12.05 9.51 -12.56
CA ARG A 66 -12.83 10.71 -12.89
C ARG A 66 -12.30 12.01 -12.29
N HIS A 67 -11.22 11.93 -11.52
CA HIS A 67 -10.63 13.09 -10.84
C HIS A 67 -9.18 13.23 -11.23
N THR A 68 -8.76 14.45 -11.47
CA THR A 68 -7.40 14.81 -11.81
C THR A 68 -6.79 15.66 -10.70
N GLN A 69 -5.46 15.74 -10.69
CA GLN A 69 -4.74 16.51 -9.66
C GLN A 69 -4.99 18.03 -9.78
N ASP A 70 -5.30 18.49 -10.96
CA ASP A 70 -5.69 19.89 -11.21
C ASP A 70 -6.78 19.97 -12.31
N LEU A 71 -7.21 21.18 -12.63
CA LEU A 71 -8.28 21.44 -13.59
C LEU A 71 -7.84 21.33 -15.06
N ARG A 72 -6.58 21.03 -15.34
CA ARG A 72 -6.10 20.87 -16.71
C ARG A 72 -6.53 19.54 -17.29
N ARG A 73 -6.90 19.53 -18.57
CA ARG A 73 -7.31 18.30 -19.26
C ARG A 73 -6.25 17.20 -19.31
N GLU A 74 -4.97 17.58 -19.26
CA GLU A 74 -3.82 16.68 -19.31
C GLU A 74 -3.28 16.29 -17.93
N SER A 75 -3.95 16.71 -16.88
CA SER A 75 -3.55 16.37 -15.52
C SER A 75 -3.64 14.88 -15.25
N PRO A 76 -2.65 14.28 -14.56
CA PRO A 76 -2.72 12.88 -14.18
C PRO A 76 -3.86 12.64 -13.20
N SER A 77 -4.41 11.44 -13.24
CA SER A 77 -5.41 10.97 -12.27
C SER A 77 -4.89 11.07 -10.83
N ILE A 78 -5.77 11.34 -9.90
CA ILE A 78 -5.41 11.34 -8.48
C ILE A 78 -5.08 9.91 -8.06
N ARG A 79 -3.87 9.70 -7.57
CA ARG A 79 -3.44 8.45 -6.97
C ARG A 79 -3.81 8.44 -5.49
N LEU A 80 -4.61 7.46 -5.09
CA LEU A 80 -5.01 7.27 -3.69
C LEU A 80 -4.02 6.41 -2.92
N LEU A 81 -3.52 5.35 -3.53
CA LEU A 81 -2.60 4.40 -2.91
C LEU A 81 -1.40 4.17 -3.83
N SER A 82 -0.24 4.04 -3.23
CA SER A 82 1.03 3.76 -3.91
C SER A 82 1.77 2.61 -3.23
N PRO A 83 2.42 1.73 -3.98
CA PRO A 83 3.08 0.55 -3.42
C PRO A 83 4.30 0.90 -2.58
N ALA A 84 4.65 -0.02 -1.69
CA ALA A 84 5.87 0.07 -0.90
C ALA A 84 7.09 0.15 -1.83
N GLY A 85 8.06 0.98 -1.46
CA GLY A 85 9.27 1.24 -2.25
C GLY A 85 9.12 2.30 -3.33
N ALA A 86 7.91 2.75 -3.63
CA ALA A 86 7.67 3.88 -4.53
C ALA A 86 7.62 5.22 -3.78
N PRO A 87 7.86 6.35 -4.46
CA PRO A 87 7.67 7.67 -3.84
C PRO A 87 6.24 7.84 -3.33
N GLY A 88 6.08 8.36 -2.10
CA GLY A 88 4.78 8.59 -1.50
C GLY A 88 4.02 7.29 -1.21
N ALA A 89 4.72 6.21 -0.85
CA ALA A 89 4.11 4.93 -0.51
C ALA A 89 3.00 5.09 0.53
N TYR A 90 1.81 4.63 0.18
CA TYR A 90 0.64 4.64 1.05
C TYR A 90 -0.29 3.50 0.60
N PHE A 91 -0.51 2.54 1.48
CA PHE A 91 -1.26 1.33 1.11
C PHE A 91 -2.05 0.77 2.29
N ALA A 92 -3.08 0.00 1.98
CA ALA A 92 -3.87 -0.74 2.96
C ALA A 92 -3.39 -2.19 3.02
N SER A 93 -3.12 -2.66 4.23
CA SER A 93 -2.79 -4.05 4.51
C SER A 93 -3.76 -4.62 5.55
N PHE A 94 -3.97 -5.92 5.48
CA PHE A 94 -4.88 -6.64 6.36
C PHE A 94 -4.11 -7.70 7.12
N GLY A 95 -4.36 -7.81 8.42
CA GLY A 95 -3.76 -8.82 9.30
C GLY A 95 -4.82 -9.80 9.82
N TRP A 96 -4.37 -11.00 10.14
CA TRP A 96 -5.20 -12.06 10.71
C TRP A 96 -4.65 -12.41 12.07
N LEU A 97 -5.51 -12.41 13.08
CA LEU A 97 -5.16 -12.78 14.45
C LEU A 97 -5.97 -13.98 14.88
N GLY A 98 -5.31 -14.97 15.48
CA GLY A 98 -5.97 -16.15 16.02
C GLY A 98 -5.08 -16.85 17.05
N GLN A 99 -5.68 -17.41 18.10
CA GLN A 99 -4.94 -18.19 19.09
C GLN A 99 -4.64 -19.58 18.52
N GLY A 100 -3.35 -19.97 18.58
CA GLY A 100 -2.92 -21.30 18.15
C GLY A 100 -3.01 -21.58 16.64
N VAL A 101 -3.25 -20.54 15.83
CA VAL A 101 -3.35 -20.65 14.39
C VAL A 101 -2.32 -19.75 13.73
N GLN A 102 -1.50 -20.30 12.84
CA GLN A 102 -0.69 -19.49 11.94
C GLN A 102 -1.57 -19.01 10.78
N GLY A 103 -1.94 -17.75 10.82
CA GLY A 103 -2.65 -17.11 9.71
C GLY A 103 -1.73 -16.62 8.60
N PRO A 104 -2.31 -16.20 7.48
CA PRO A 104 -1.55 -15.56 6.41
C PRO A 104 -0.86 -14.30 6.93
N ASP A 105 0.34 -14.02 6.43
CA ASP A 105 1.14 -12.85 6.77
C ASP A 105 1.37 -11.92 5.56
N ALA A 106 2.20 -10.90 5.75
CA ALA A 106 2.51 -9.93 4.71
C ALA A 106 3.30 -10.52 3.51
N ARG A 107 3.83 -11.71 3.64
CA ARG A 107 4.58 -12.41 2.58
C ARG A 107 3.82 -13.55 1.93
N THR A 108 2.64 -13.87 2.45
CA THR A 108 1.79 -14.91 1.89
C THR A 108 1.34 -14.49 0.50
N VAL A 109 1.61 -15.34 -0.49
CA VAL A 109 1.14 -15.12 -1.85
C VAL A 109 -0.22 -15.78 -2.01
N TRP A 110 -1.22 -14.98 -2.28
CA TRP A 110 -2.59 -15.43 -2.48
C TRP A 110 -2.83 -15.85 -3.92
N GLN A 111 -3.73 -16.77 -4.12
CA GLN A 111 -4.21 -17.15 -5.44
C GLN A 111 -5.56 -16.53 -5.71
N ALA A 112 -5.69 -15.92 -6.88
CA ALA A 112 -6.96 -15.35 -7.32
C ALA A 112 -7.60 -16.22 -8.38
N SER A 113 -8.91 -16.39 -8.31
CA SER A 113 -9.69 -17.11 -9.33
C SER A 113 -9.87 -16.30 -10.61
N SER A 114 -9.65 -14.99 -10.55
CA SER A 114 -9.76 -14.08 -11.68
C SER A 114 -8.59 -13.10 -11.69
N ARG A 115 -8.22 -12.59 -12.85
CA ARG A 115 -7.19 -11.58 -13.01
C ARG A 115 -7.73 -10.15 -12.96
N GLU A 116 -9.03 -9.99 -12.92
CA GLU A 116 -9.69 -8.70 -12.94
C GLU A 116 -10.87 -8.66 -11.99
N LEU A 117 -10.94 -7.58 -11.21
CA LEU A 117 -12.09 -7.21 -10.42
C LEU A 117 -12.81 -6.06 -11.12
N ALA A 118 -14.06 -6.26 -11.45
CA ALA A 118 -14.92 -5.28 -12.09
C ALA A 118 -16.34 -5.39 -11.52
N PRO A 119 -17.20 -4.37 -11.68
CA PRO A 119 -18.61 -4.46 -11.30
C PRO A 119 -19.27 -5.68 -11.98
N GLY A 120 -19.94 -6.52 -11.20
CA GLY A 120 -20.57 -7.76 -11.68
C GLY A 120 -19.61 -8.95 -11.88
N LYS A 121 -18.31 -8.77 -11.58
CA LYS A 121 -17.30 -9.84 -11.61
C LYS A 121 -16.52 -9.80 -10.29
N PRO A 122 -17.10 -10.32 -9.22
CA PRO A 122 -16.43 -10.38 -7.92
C PRO A 122 -15.29 -11.40 -7.90
#